data_6651a85091f992cc4a92cc7093d028d3
#
_entry.id   6651a85091f992cc4a92cc7093d028d3
#
_cell.length_a   1.000
_cell.length_b   1.000
_cell.length_c   1.000
_cell.angle_alpha   90.00
_cell.angle_beta   90.00
_cell.angle_gamma   90.00
#
_symmetry.space_group_name_H-M   'P 1'
#
loop_
_entity.id
_entity.type
_entity.pdbx_description
1 polymer ?
#
loop_
_entity_poly.entity_id
_entity_poly.type
_entity_poly.pdbx_seq_one_letter_code
_entity_poly.pdbx_strand_id
1 'polypeptide(L)'
;GAGRATLDLPMPTVTLRPWQRAAFDQFRAAARPDYLAVATPGAGKTTFALTCARAALAEEPRTLVVVAPTSHLKTQWSLAAHRLGLQLDPDWSPGDGLARDVHGLVTTYQQVATGNTAQKLAGLSADGFVILDEIHHAGHDKAWGDAIRSAFGHAARRLSLSGTPFRSDAIQIPFVRYDETGEGELAHADFTYGYADALRDGGVVRPVYFPRVDGEMEWTTPSGDVLNASFQDELAKDQVSARLRTALSLEGEWMPAVLSKAHEQLRDMRRTHPDAGGLVIAIDQDHAHGIARLLRDRFATPADVVVSDDPSASKKIADFSGNDRPWLVAVRMVSEGVDIPRLRVGVFATTTSTELFFRQAVGRFVRWQRGRTTQKAYVYIPDDPRLRTHAFQIAEARRHVLRPAASGDDDEFQVDGGLDDQAHPDDGAEQLALFSVVSSTATEVTVHTVTGEGVMFEPTFDPAELVVAQYDDDIEIPEPPFAERPDLHPDLAIDLPEVPTAAGLVPTGSLSVAERK
;
A
#
# COMPACT_ATOMS: atom_id res chain seq x y z
N GLY A 1 -49.50 -25.20 9.32
CA GLY A 1 -49.04 -23.88 9.67
C GLY A 1 -47.91 -23.97 10.70
N ALA A 2 -46.66 -24.08 10.26
CA ALA A 2 -45.50 -23.89 11.12
C ALA A 2 -44.96 -22.51 10.79
N GLY A 3 -45.18 -21.53 11.68
CA GLY A 3 -44.61 -20.21 11.58
C GLY A 3 -43.08 -20.33 11.66
N ARG A 4 -42.43 -19.92 10.59
CA ARG A 4 -40.97 -19.62 10.62
C ARG A 4 -40.82 -18.44 11.58
N ALA A 5 -40.26 -18.71 12.75
CA ALA A 5 -39.68 -17.65 13.57
C ALA A 5 -38.48 -17.08 12.78
N THR A 6 -38.67 -15.96 12.12
CA THR A 6 -37.62 -15.09 11.70
C THR A 6 -36.97 -14.60 13.00
N LEU A 7 -35.75 -15.09 13.30
CA LEU A 7 -34.91 -14.45 14.27
C LEU A 7 -34.63 -13.05 13.71
N ASP A 8 -35.28 -12.05 14.29
CA ASP A 8 -35.02 -10.63 14.08
C ASP A 8 -33.60 -10.35 14.64
N LEU A 9 -32.57 -10.73 13.88
CA LEU A 9 -31.21 -10.29 14.14
C LEU A 9 -31.16 -8.78 13.82
N PRO A 10 -30.67 -7.95 14.73
CA PRO A 10 -30.57 -6.53 14.47
C PRO A 10 -29.80 -6.31 13.16
N MET A 11 -30.33 -5.44 12.30
CA MET A 11 -29.72 -5.07 11.03
C MET A 11 -28.29 -4.62 11.28
N PRO A 12 -27.28 -5.09 10.53
CA PRO A 12 -25.91 -4.69 10.74
C PRO A 12 -25.78 -3.20 10.46
N THR A 13 -25.40 -2.45 11.49
CA THR A 13 -25.12 -1.01 11.39
C THR A 13 -23.62 -0.84 11.15
N VAL A 14 -23.24 -0.06 10.16
CA VAL A 14 -21.86 0.34 9.92
C VAL A 14 -21.68 1.84 10.17
N THR A 15 -20.69 2.20 10.96
CA THR A 15 -20.30 3.59 11.16
C THR A 15 -19.21 3.95 10.16
N LEU A 16 -19.53 4.84 9.24
CA LEU A 16 -18.59 5.33 8.24
C LEU A 16 -17.75 6.50 8.80
N ARG A 17 -16.52 6.57 8.36
CA ARG A 17 -15.70 7.78 8.56
C ARG A 17 -16.28 8.94 7.74
N PRO A 18 -16.02 10.22 8.09
CA PRO A 18 -16.55 11.37 7.34
C PRO A 18 -16.30 11.27 5.83
N TRP A 19 -15.08 10.94 5.43
CA TRP A 19 -14.74 10.79 4.01
C TRP A 19 -15.51 9.65 3.32
N GLN A 20 -15.68 8.50 4.02
CA GLN A 20 -16.44 7.36 3.49
C GLN A 20 -17.91 7.72 3.27
N ARG A 21 -18.48 8.50 4.20
CA ARG A 21 -19.86 8.99 4.07
C ARG A 21 -19.99 9.94 2.88
N ALA A 22 -19.09 10.93 2.75
CA ALA A 22 -19.08 11.86 1.64
C ALA A 22 -18.93 11.14 0.28
N ALA A 23 -17.97 10.19 0.20
CA ALA A 23 -17.75 9.38 -1.00
C ALA A 23 -18.96 8.48 -1.31
N PHE A 24 -19.60 7.91 -0.30
CA PHE A 24 -20.81 7.08 -0.46
C PHE A 24 -21.98 7.89 -1.01
N ASP A 25 -22.25 9.08 -0.46
CA ASP A 25 -23.31 9.95 -0.91
C ASP A 25 -23.06 10.41 -2.35
N GLN A 26 -21.82 10.75 -2.70
CA GLN A 26 -21.42 11.10 -4.07
C GLN A 26 -21.55 9.89 -5.03
N PHE A 27 -21.12 8.70 -4.61
CA PHE A 27 -21.27 7.48 -5.40
C PHE A 27 -22.74 7.18 -5.70
N ARG A 28 -23.63 7.34 -4.73
CA ARG A 28 -25.08 7.14 -4.92
C ARG A 28 -25.67 8.17 -5.87
N ALA A 29 -25.23 9.41 -5.80
CA ALA A 29 -25.69 10.48 -6.70
C ALA A 29 -25.15 10.33 -8.13
N ALA A 30 -24.04 9.60 -8.32
CA ALA A 30 -23.42 9.42 -9.63
C ALA A 30 -24.26 8.48 -10.51
N ALA A 31 -24.73 8.99 -11.66
CA ALA A 31 -25.52 8.21 -12.62
C ALA A 31 -24.67 7.31 -13.53
N ARG A 32 -23.34 7.44 -13.48
CA ARG A 32 -22.42 6.71 -14.36
C ARG A 32 -22.15 5.28 -13.86
N PRO A 33 -21.91 4.33 -14.78
CA PRO A 33 -21.58 2.96 -14.40
C PRO A 33 -20.20 2.86 -13.72
N ASP A 34 -19.25 3.72 -14.10
CA ASP A 34 -17.88 3.70 -13.63
C ASP A 34 -17.64 4.78 -12.57
N TYR A 35 -16.97 4.41 -11.49
CA TYR A 35 -16.60 5.31 -10.40
C TYR A 35 -15.23 4.95 -9.86
N LEU A 36 -14.30 5.90 -9.83
CA LEU A 36 -12.96 5.73 -9.27
C LEU A 36 -12.82 6.47 -7.94
N ALA A 37 -12.59 5.73 -6.87
CA ALA A 37 -12.25 6.29 -5.55
C ALA A 37 -10.76 6.07 -5.25
N VAL A 38 -10.03 7.17 -5.09
CA VAL A 38 -8.63 7.16 -4.64
C VAL A 38 -8.60 7.53 -3.17
N ALA A 39 -8.13 6.61 -2.32
CA ALA A 39 -8.01 6.87 -0.90
C ALA A 39 -6.72 6.26 -0.34
N THR A 40 -6.00 7.04 0.47
CA THR A 40 -4.70 6.64 1.02
C THR A 40 -4.76 5.26 1.69
N PRO A 41 -3.68 4.46 1.67
CA PRO A 41 -3.63 3.20 2.40
C PRO A 41 -4.02 3.39 3.87
N GLY A 42 -4.80 2.45 4.43
CA GLY A 42 -5.31 2.58 5.82
C GLY A 42 -6.58 3.39 5.99
N ALA A 43 -7.04 4.10 4.98
CA ALA A 43 -8.26 4.91 5.04
C ALA A 43 -9.55 4.10 5.21
N GLY A 44 -9.56 2.81 4.87
CA GLY A 44 -10.75 1.93 4.99
C GLY A 44 -11.54 1.79 3.68
N LYS A 45 -10.85 1.77 2.52
CA LYS A 45 -11.44 1.55 1.19
C LYS A 45 -12.39 0.37 1.11
N THR A 46 -12.01 -0.76 1.74
CA THR A 46 -12.80 -2.00 1.74
C THR A 46 -14.19 -1.80 2.36
N THR A 47 -14.27 -1.15 3.52
CA THR A 47 -15.55 -0.84 4.18
C THR A 47 -16.42 0.07 3.31
N PHE A 48 -15.84 1.12 2.73
CA PHE A 48 -16.53 2.00 1.79
C PHE A 48 -17.12 1.23 0.61
N ALA A 49 -16.29 0.43 -0.07
CA ALA A 49 -16.71 -0.30 -1.27
C ALA A 49 -17.80 -1.34 -0.99
N LEU A 50 -17.68 -2.08 0.11
CA LEU A 50 -18.70 -3.06 0.52
C LEU A 50 -20.00 -2.37 0.95
N THR A 51 -19.94 -1.19 1.53
CA THR A 51 -21.14 -0.40 1.83
C THR A 51 -21.84 0.05 0.55
N CYS A 52 -21.08 0.53 -0.45
CA CYS A 52 -21.60 0.86 -1.78
C CYS A 52 -22.26 -0.36 -2.46
N ALA A 53 -21.57 -1.50 -2.44
CA ALA A 53 -22.08 -2.74 -3.02
C ALA A 53 -23.38 -3.16 -2.34
N ARG A 54 -23.40 -3.17 -1.00
CA ARG A 54 -24.60 -3.58 -0.25
C ARG A 54 -25.79 -2.70 -0.55
N ALA A 55 -25.61 -1.38 -0.61
CA ALA A 55 -26.68 -0.45 -0.97
C ALA A 55 -27.22 -0.73 -2.38
N ALA A 56 -26.32 -0.94 -3.35
CA ALA A 56 -26.71 -1.24 -4.73
C ALA A 56 -27.44 -2.58 -4.86
N LEU A 57 -27.00 -3.62 -4.14
CA LEU A 57 -27.64 -4.93 -4.14
C LEU A 57 -29.02 -4.91 -3.47
N ALA A 58 -29.23 -4.03 -2.50
CA ALA A 58 -30.53 -3.85 -1.85
C ALA A 58 -31.54 -3.10 -2.72
N GLU A 59 -31.07 -2.14 -3.53
CA GLU A 59 -31.92 -1.43 -4.50
C GLU A 59 -32.35 -2.36 -5.63
N GLU A 60 -31.43 -3.17 -6.13
CA GLU A 60 -31.69 -4.14 -7.20
C GLU A 60 -30.80 -5.38 -7.02
N PRO A 61 -31.41 -6.59 -6.88
CA PRO A 61 -30.65 -7.83 -6.72
C PRO A 61 -29.66 -8.04 -7.87
N ARG A 62 -28.35 -8.15 -7.54
CA ARG A 62 -27.26 -8.25 -8.50
C ARG A 62 -26.17 -9.19 -7.98
N THR A 63 -25.42 -9.78 -8.88
CA THR A 63 -24.22 -10.52 -8.51
C THR A 63 -23.10 -9.54 -8.14
N LEU A 64 -22.43 -9.76 -7.01
CA LEU A 64 -21.26 -9.01 -6.59
C LEU A 64 -19.97 -9.74 -7.01
N VAL A 65 -19.11 -9.08 -7.77
CA VAL A 65 -17.78 -9.60 -8.10
C VAL A 65 -16.73 -8.66 -7.53
N VAL A 66 -15.78 -9.20 -6.77
CA VAL A 66 -14.61 -8.46 -6.30
C VAL A 66 -13.37 -8.99 -7.00
N VAL A 67 -12.60 -8.11 -7.63
CA VAL A 67 -11.31 -8.43 -8.22
C VAL A 67 -10.22 -7.88 -7.32
N ALA A 68 -9.45 -8.76 -6.70
CA ALA A 68 -8.37 -8.42 -5.79
C ALA A 68 -6.99 -8.57 -6.47
N PRO A 69 -5.97 -7.80 -6.06
CA PRO A 69 -4.62 -7.90 -6.62
C PRO A 69 -3.98 -9.29 -6.44
N THR A 70 -4.17 -9.91 -5.29
CA THR A 70 -3.53 -11.16 -4.93
C THR A 70 -4.49 -12.18 -4.33
N SER A 71 -4.13 -13.47 -4.39
CA SER A 71 -4.94 -14.56 -3.84
C SER A 71 -5.17 -14.44 -2.32
N HIS A 72 -4.18 -13.90 -1.59
CA HIS A 72 -4.30 -13.68 -0.14
C HIS A 72 -5.43 -12.69 0.20
N LEU A 73 -5.62 -11.66 -0.62
CA LEU A 73 -6.69 -10.67 -0.42
C LEU A 73 -8.08 -11.23 -0.65
N LYS A 74 -8.25 -12.32 -1.40
CA LYS A 74 -9.55 -12.94 -1.62
C LYS A 74 -10.24 -13.28 -0.30
N THR A 75 -9.52 -13.97 0.60
CA THR A 75 -10.02 -14.31 1.93
C THR A 75 -10.31 -13.07 2.79
N GLN A 76 -9.45 -12.06 2.72
CA GLN A 76 -9.66 -10.81 3.47
C GLN A 76 -10.93 -10.08 3.01
N TRP A 77 -11.17 -9.99 1.69
CA TRP A 77 -12.38 -9.42 1.12
C TRP A 77 -13.63 -10.19 1.53
N SER A 78 -13.59 -11.53 1.49
CA SER A 78 -14.70 -12.40 1.92
C SER A 78 -15.02 -12.21 3.41
N LEU A 79 -14.01 -12.18 4.28
CA LEU A 79 -14.20 -11.93 5.71
C LEU A 79 -14.74 -10.51 6.00
N ALA A 80 -14.25 -9.50 5.27
CA ALA A 80 -14.77 -8.14 5.42
C ALA A 80 -16.23 -8.04 4.95
N ALA A 81 -16.56 -8.68 3.84
CA ALA A 81 -17.94 -8.76 3.32
C ALA A 81 -18.88 -9.45 4.32
N HIS A 82 -18.44 -10.56 4.91
CA HIS A 82 -19.22 -11.29 5.92
C HIS A 82 -19.61 -10.42 7.11
N ARG A 83 -18.68 -9.57 7.60
CA ARG A 83 -18.96 -8.62 8.69
C ARG A 83 -20.05 -7.60 8.35
N LEU A 84 -20.24 -7.31 7.07
CA LEU A 84 -21.28 -6.43 6.55
C LEU A 84 -22.50 -7.19 6.03
N GLY A 85 -22.62 -8.48 6.36
CA GLY A 85 -23.74 -9.33 5.98
C GLY A 85 -23.77 -9.75 4.51
N LEU A 86 -22.62 -9.67 3.81
CA LEU A 86 -22.46 -10.14 2.43
C LEU A 86 -21.67 -11.45 2.42
N GLN A 87 -22.17 -12.46 1.71
CA GLN A 87 -21.48 -13.75 1.54
C GLN A 87 -20.78 -13.77 0.18
N LEU A 88 -19.47 -13.86 0.17
CA LEU A 88 -18.66 -13.97 -1.05
C LEU A 88 -17.85 -15.26 -1.04
N ASP A 89 -17.84 -15.95 -2.18
CA ASP A 89 -17.05 -17.16 -2.40
C ASP A 89 -15.60 -16.79 -2.79
N PRO A 90 -14.60 -16.96 -1.91
CA PRO A 90 -13.19 -16.66 -2.23
C PRO A 90 -12.52 -17.80 -3.01
N ASP A 91 -13.11 -19.01 -3.01
CA ASP A 91 -12.53 -20.20 -3.63
C ASP A 91 -13.13 -20.49 -5.01
N TRP A 92 -14.01 -19.62 -5.50
CA TRP A 92 -14.63 -19.77 -6.82
C TRP A 92 -13.60 -20.01 -7.93
N SER A 93 -13.92 -20.97 -8.80
CA SER A 93 -13.15 -21.24 -10.00
C SER A 93 -14.05 -21.25 -11.26
N PRO A 94 -13.47 -21.07 -12.48
CA PRO A 94 -14.26 -21.02 -13.71
C PRO A 94 -15.04 -22.31 -14.04
N GLY A 95 -14.67 -23.44 -13.45
CA GLY A 95 -15.37 -24.72 -13.58
C GLY A 95 -16.65 -24.78 -12.76
N ASP A 96 -16.78 -23.92 -11.75
CA ASP A 96 -17.88 -23.92 -10.81
C ASP A 96 -18.98 -22.93 -11.24
N GLY A 97 -20.22 -23.24 -10.86
CA GLY A 97 -21.28 -22.23 -10.82
C GLY A 97 -21.17 -21.35 -9.57
N LEU A 98 -21.93 -20.26 -9.52
CA LEU A 98 -22.07 -19.50 -8.29
C LEU A 98 -23.01 -20.25 -7.34
N ALA A 99 -22.59 -20.45 -6.08
CA ALA A 99 -23.43 -21.10 -5.07
C ALA A 99 -24.67 -20.26 -4.76
N ARG A 100 -25.77 -20.92 -4.38
CA ARG A 100 -27.07 -20.23 -4.14
C ARG A 100 -27.13 -19.41 -2.87
N ASP A 101 -26.29 -19.70 -1.91
CA ASP A 101 -26.23 -19.11 -0.59
C ASP A 101 -25.21 -17.95 -0.48
N VAL A 102 -24.63 -17.52 -1.61
CA VAL A 102 -23.72 -16.37 -1.68
C VAL A 102 -24.31 -15.21 -2.47
N HIS A 103 -23.82 -14.00 -2.22
CA HIS A 103 -24.14 -12.79 -2.97
C HIS A 103 -23.22 -12.60 -4.19
N GLY A 104 -22.09 -13.32 -4.22
CA GLY A 104 -21.10 -13.20 -5.27
C GLY A 104 -19.80 -13.92 -4.97
N LEU A 105 -18.72 -13.47 -5.60
CA LEU A 105 -17.42 -14.13 -5.54
C LEU A 105 -16.27 -13.13 -5.43
N VAL A 106 -15.08 -13.64 -5.06
CA VAL A 106 -13.81 -12.90 -5.12
C VAL A 106 -12.85 -13.62 -6.05
N THR A 107 -12.26 -12.89 -6.98
CA THR A 107 -11.26 -13.39 -7.93
C THR A 107 -10.01 -12.49 -7.93
N THR A 108 -9.00 -12.81 -8.76
CA THR A 108 -7.81 -11.97 -8.94
C THR A 108 -7.65 -11.54 -10.40
N TYR A 109 -6.91 -10.45 -10.66
CA TYR A 109 -6.59 -10.00 -12.02
C TYR A 109 -5.94 -11.12 -12.85
N GLN A 110 -4.98 -11.84 -12.26
CA GLN A 110 -4.34 -12.99 -12.90
C GLN A 110 -5.35 -14.09 -13.25
N GLN A 111 -6.26 -14.43 -12.33
CA GLN A 111 -7.28 -15.45 -12.55
C GLN A 111 -8.24 -15.05 -13.67
N VAL A 112 -8.66 -13.77 -13.72
CA VAL A 112 -9.51 -13.25 -14.81
C VAL A 112 -8.85 -13.38 -16.17
N ALA A 113 -7.54 -13.14 -16.27
CA ALA A 113 -6.78 -13.26 -17.52
C ALA A 113 -6.45 -14.70 -17.93
N THR A 114 -6.77 -15.71 -17.11
CA THR A 114 -6.39 -17.10 -17.37
C THR A 114 -7.53 -17.87 -18.04
N GLY A 115 -7.25 -18.55 -19.13
CA GLY A 115 -8.16 -19.46 -19.82
C GLY A 115 -9.47 -18.80 -20.28
N ASN A 116 -10.62 -19.38 -19.92
CA ASN A 116 -11.95 -18.88 -20.27
C ASN A 116 -12.63 -18.10 -19.12
N THR A 117 -11.87 -17.71 -18.10
CA THR A 117 -12.40 -17.06 -16.89
C THR A 117 -13.13 -15.75 -17.20
N ALA A 118 -12.55 -14.90 -18.04
CA ALA A 118 -13.17 -13.65 -18.45
C ALA A 118 -14.56 -13.87 -19.07
N GLN A 119 -14.70 -14.86 -19.93
CA GLN A 119 -15.99 -15.20 -20.56
C GLN A 119 -17.02 -15.70 -19.54
N LYS A 120 -16.60 -16.53 -18.58
CA LYS A 120 -17.47 -16.99 -17.50
C LYS A 120 -17.94 -15.84 -16.60
N LEU A 121 -17.00 -14.96 -16.23
CA LEU A 121 -17.30 -13.78 -15.43
C LEU A 121 -18.21 -12.80 -16.16
N ALA A 122 -18.07 -12.65 -17.49
CA ALA A 122 -18.98 -11.81 -18.28
C ALA A 122 -20.43 -12.25 -18.16
N GLY A 123 -20.69 -13.58 -18.12
CA GLY A 123 -22.03 -14.10 -17.90
C GLY A 123 -22.52 -13.92 -16.46
N LEU A 124 -21.66 -14.06 -15.44
CA LEU A 124 -22.03 -13.94 -14.04
C LEU A 124 -22.19 -12.48 -13.59
N SER A 125 -21.44 -11.55 -14.18
CA SER A 125 -21.45 -10.13 -13.84
C SER A 125 -22.32 -9.27 -14.76
N ALA A 126 -23.01 -9.86 -15.73
CA ALA A 126 -23.98 -9.13 -16.54
C ALA A 126 -25.02 -8.47 -15.61
N ASP A 127 -25.18 -7.15 -15.76
CA ASP A 127 -25.98 -6.31 -14.84
C ASP A 127 -25.53 -6.36 -13.37
N GLY A 128 -24.37 -6.94 -13.07
CA GLY A 128 -23.80 -7.07 -11.74
C GLY A 128 -23.14 -5.79 -11.19
N PHE A 129 -22.71 -5.89 -9.94
CA PHE A 129 -21.85 -4.90 -9.27
C PHE A 129 -20.43 -5.43 -9.20
N VAL A 130 -19.45 -4.66 -9.69
CA VAL A 130 -18.03 -5.08 -9.71
C VAL A 130 -17.19 -4.11 -8.89
N ILE A 131 -16.38 -4.63 -7.97
CA ILE A 131 -15.34 -3.90 -7.27
C ILE A 131 -13.99 -4.31 -7.85
N LEU A 132 -13.21 -3.33 -8.31
CA LEU A 132 -11.87 -3.51 -8.84
C LEU A 132 -10.87 -2.90 -7.84
N ASP A 133 -10.31 -3.73 -6.97
CA ASP A 133 -9.39 -3.27 -5.93
C ASP A 133 -7.99 -3.06 -6.51
N GLU A 134 -7.37 -1.92 -6.17
CA GLU A 134 -6.09 -1.46 -6.73
C GLU A 134 -6.06 -1.60 -8.26
N ILE A 135 -6.99 -0.90 -8.92
CA ILE A 135 -7.29 -1.02 -10.37
C ILE A 135 -6.06 -0.83 -11.27
N HIS A 136 -5.01 -0.13 -10.81
CA HIS A 136 -3.78 0.06 -11.56
C HIS A 136 -3.10 -1.27 -11.96
N HIS A 137 -3.38 -2.38 -11.26
CA HIS A 137 -2.93 -3.72 -11.68
C HIS A 137 -3.44 -4.14 -13.06
N ALA A 138 -4.61 -3.67 -13.47
CA ALA A 138 -5.12 -3.94 -14.81
C ALA A 138 -4.29 -3.24 -15.92
N GLY A 139 -3.42 -2.30 -15.58
CA GLY A 139 -2.51 -1.62 -16.49
C GLY A 139 -1.12 -2.25 -16.59
N HIS A 140 -0.75 -3.20 -15.71
CA HIS A 140 0.57 -3.81 -15.71
C HIS A 140 0.83 -4.69 -16.94
N ASP A 141 -0.23 -5.29 -17.50
CA ASP A 141 -0.17 -6.13 -18.70
C ASP A 141 -1.40 -5.82 -19.55
N LYS A 142 -1.19 -5.60 -20.85
CA LYS A 142 -2.28 -5.38 -21.81
C LYS A 142 -3.28 -6.53 -21.82
N ALA A 143 -2.82 -7.78 -21.65
CA ALA A 143 -3.69 -8.94 -21.58
C ALA A 143 -4.63 -8.90 -20.36
N TRP A 144 -4.17 -8.37 -19.23
CA TRP A 144 -5.01 -8.20 -18.05
C TRP A 144 -6.07 -7.13 -18.28
N GLY A 145 -5.70 -6.00 -18.88
CA GLY A 145 -6.65 -4.94 -19.23
C GLY A 145 -7.75 -5.43 -20.17
N ASP A 146 -7.38 -6.17 -21.23
CA ASP A 146 -8.33 -6.72 -22.20
C ASP A 146 -9.25 -7.77 -21.55
N ALA A 147 -8.71 -8.63 -20.68
CA ALA A 147 -9.50 -9.59 -19.93
C ALA A 147 -10.52 -8.92 -18.99
N ILE A 148 -10.12 -7.86 -18.28
CA ILE A 148 -11.00 -7.06 -17.40
C ILE A 148 -12.11 -6.38 -18.20
N ARG A 149 -11.79 -5.81 -19.39
CA ARG A 149 -12.83 -5.24 -20.27
C ARG A 149 -13.82 -6.30 -20.74
N SER A 150 -13.32 -7.46 -21.16
CA SER A 150 -14.15 -8.58 -21.60
C SER A 150 -15.04 -9.12 -20.50
N ALA A 151 -14.50 -9.27 -19.29
CA ALA A 151 -15.24 -9.84 -18.14
C ALA A 151 -16.33 -8.90 -17.61
N PHE A 152 -16.09 -7.59 -17.60
CA PHE A 152 -16.92 -6.66 -16.83
C PHE A 152 -17.54 -5.53 -17.65
N GLY A 153 -17.38 -5.55 -18.97
CA GLY A 153 -17.95 -4.52 -19.86
C GLY A 153 -19.47 -4.36 -19.74
N HIS A 154 -20.18 -5.42 -19.42
CA HIS A 154 -21.64 -5.44 -19.28
C HIS A 154 -22.14 -5.33 -17.83
N ALA A 155 -21.24 -5.11 -16.86
CA ALA A 155 -21.65 -4.87 -15.49
C ALA A 155 -22.43 -3.55 -15.36
N ALA A 156 -23.46 -3.53 -14.53
CA ALA A 156 -24.28 -2.33 -14.33
C ALA A 156 -23.51 -1.22 -13.60
N ARG A 157 -22.67 -1.60 -12.63
CA ARG A 157 -21.85 -0.68 -11.84
C ARG A 157 -20.45 -1.25 -11.63
N ARG A 158 -19.44 -0.41 -11.79
CA ARG A 158 -18.05 -0.73 -11.50
C ARG A 158 -17.48 0.33 -10.56
N LEU A 159 -17.02 -0.11 -9.39
CA LEU A 159 -16.33 0.70 -8.40
C LEU A 159 -14.85 0.33 -8.38
N SER A 160 -14.04 1.19 -8.94
CA SER A 160 -12.58 1.07 -8.94
C SER A 160 -11.99 1.74 -7.70
N LEU A 161 -11.03 1.08 -7.06
CA LEU A 161 -10.33 1.58 -5.88
C LEU A 161 -8.84 1.69 -6.18
N SER A 162 -8.19 2.73 -5.65
CA SER A 162 -6.73 2.85 -5.65
C SER A 162 -6.24 3.49 -4.35
N GLY A 163 -5.01 3.15 -3.96
CA GLY A 163 -4.33 3.77 -2.81
C GLY A 163 -3.67 5.11 -3.16
N THR A 164 -3.41 5.34 -4.42
CA THR A 164 -2.69 6.51 -4.94
C THR A 164 -3.28 6.95 -6.27
N PRO A 165 -3.23 8.25 -6.61
CA PRO A 165 -3.40 8.69 -7.98
C PRO A 165 -2.34 7.99 -8.87
N PHE A 166 -2.70 7.66 -10.08
CA PHE A 166 -1.79 7.02 -11.03
C PHE A 166 -1.88 7.69 -12.40
N ARG A 167 -0.77 7.66 -13.14
CA ARG A 167 -0.67 8.12 -14.51
C ARG A 167 -0.77 6.94 -15.48
N SER A 168 -1.17 7.18 -16.70
CA SER A 168 -1.10 6.20 -17.78
C SER A 168 0.24 6.36 -18.50
N ASP A 169 1.16 5.43 -18.24
CA ASP A 169 2.50 5.49 -18.86
C ASP A 169 2.52 5.02 -20.32
N ALA A 170 1.61 4.13 -20.71
CA ALA A 170 1.47 3.66 -22.10
C ALA A 170 0.13 2.94 -22.36
N ILE A 171 -0.54 2.39 -21.34
CA ILE A 171 -1.75 1.56 -21.49
C ILE A 171 -2.84 2.13 -20.59
N GLN A 172 -3.91 2.64 -21.20
CA GLN A 172 -5.07 3.10 -20.45
C GLN A 172 -5.76 1.93 -19.72
N ILE A 173 -5.97 2.13 -18.41
CA ILE A 173 -6.64 1.16 -17.55
C ILE A 173 -8.14 1.12 -17.88
N PRO A 174 -8.75 -0.07 -17.99
CA PRO A 174 -10.17 -0.19 -18.28
C PRO A 174 -11.04 0.54 -17.25
N PHE A 175 -12.11 1.21 -17.75
CA PHE A 175 -13.13 1.86 -16.92
C PHE A 175 -12.63 3.08 -16.13
N VAL A 176 -11.42 3.55 -16.39
CA VAL A 176 -10.86 4.77 -15.83
C VAL A 176 -10.88 5.87 -16.89
N ARG A 177 -11.28 7.06 -16.47
CA ARG A 177 -11.17 8.27 -17.29
C ARG A 177 -9.82 8.93 -17.03
N TYR A 178 -9.33 9.67 -18.01
CA TYR A 178 -8.07 10.38 -17.91
C TYR A 178 -8.25 11.85 -18.26
N ASP A 179 -7.57 12.71 -17.54
CA ASP A 179 -7.43 14.12 -17.83
C ASP A 179 -6.05 14.35 -18.48
N GLU A 180 -6.02 15.06 -19.59
CA GLU A 180 -4.75 15.46 -20.22
C GLU A 180 -4.08 16.53 -19.36
N THR A 181 -2.84 16.28 -18.97
CA THR A 181 -2.00 17.24 -18.23
C THR A 181 -0.75 17.55 -19.06
N GLY A 182 -0.04 18.64 -18.74
CA GLY A 182 1.21 18.98 -19.42
C GLY A 182 2.32 17.93 -19.31
N GLU A 183 2.15 16.94 -18.41
CA GLU A 183 3.09 15.86 -18.12
C GLU A 183 2.53 14.46 -18.47
N GLY A 184 1.44 14.38 -19.25
CA GLY A 184 0.78 13.15 -19.68
C GLY A 184 -0.65 12.99 -19.14
N GLU A 185 -1.22 11.81 -19.32
CA GLU A 185 -2.58 11.49 -18.90
C GLU A 185 -2.63 11.09 -17.43
N LEU A 186 -3.38 11.80 -16.60
CA LEU A 186 -3.63 11.50 -15.20
C LEU A 186 -5.02 10.88 -15.02
N ALA A 187 -5.13 9.79 -14.27
CA ALA A 187 -6.40 9.17 -13.95
C ALA A 187 -7.33 10.14 -13.22
N HIS A 188 -8.52 10.35 -13.78
CA HIS A 188 -9.55 11.19 -13.18
C HIS A 188 -10.29 10.42 -12.08
N ALA A 189 -9.98 10.74 -10.82
CA ALA A 189 -10.71 10.21 -9.68
C ALA A 189 -12.04 10.94 -9.48
N ASP A 190 -13.12 10.17 -9.25
CA ASP A 190 -14.42 10.74 -8.88
C ASP A 190 -14.41 11.23 -7.44
N PHE A 191 -13.63 10.57 -6.58
CA PHE A 191 -13.39 10.98 -5.20
C PHE A 191 -11.93 10.75 -4.81
N THR A 192 -11.34 11.74 -4.13
CA THR A 192 -9.97 11.64 -3.62
C THR A 192 -9.93 11.93 -2.13
N TYR A 193 -9.28 11.05 -1.38
CA TYR A 193 -8.97 11.20 0.03
C TYR A 193 -7.49 10.91 0.26
N GLY A 194 -6.69 11.97 0.22
CA GLY A 194 -5.23 11.90 0.27
C GLY A 194 -4.68 11.65 1.68
N TYR A 195 -3.36 11.48 1.75
CA TYR A 195 -2.65 11.32 3.02
C TYR A 195 -2.77 12.55 3.92
N ALA A 196 -2.73 13.76 3.34
CA ALA A 196 -2.92 15.01 4.07
C ALA A 196 -4.32 15.09 4.72
N ASP A 197 -5.37 14.70 3.99
CA ASP A 197 -6.73 14.69 4.51
C ASP A 197 -6.87 13.70 5.67
N ALA A 198 -6.28 12.50 5.50
CA ALA A 198 -6.29 11.46 6.52
C ALA A 198 -5.51 11.84 7.80
N LEU A 199 -4.44 12.61 7.66
CA LEU A 199 -3.73 13.19 8.82
C LEU A 199 -4.55 14.26 9.50
N ARG A 200 -5.21 15.15 8.73
CA ARG A 200 -6.05 16.23 9.24
C ARG A 200 -7.25 15.71 10.03
N ASP A 201 -7.87 14.64 9.54
CA ASP A 201 -8.99 13.99 10.22
C ASP A 201 -8.55 13.30 11.53
N GLY A 202 -7.26 12.97 11.69
CA GLY A 202 -6.72 12.25 12.85
C GLY A 202 -7.25 10.84 13.00
N GLY A 203 -6.54 10.00 13.73
CA GLY A 203 -6.97 8.61 14.01
C GLY A 203 -7.15 7.70 12.77
N VAL A 204 -6.80 8.16 11.58
CA VAL A 204 -6.89 7.42 10.33
C VAL A 204 -5.53 6.88 9.90
N VAL A 205 -4.54 7.78 9.86
CA VAL A 205 -3.15 7.44 9.52
C VAL A 205 -2.20 8.13 10.51
N ARG A 206 -0.98 7.60 10.62
CA ARG A 206 0.08 8.21 11.43
C ARG A 206 1.07 8.98 10.55
N PRO A 207 1.76 10.00 11.10
CA PRO A 207 2.82 10.69 10.38
C PRO A 207 4.01 9.75 10.15
N VAL A 208 4.58 9.83 8.93
CA VAL A 208 5.78 9.09 8.53
C VAL A 208 6.90 10.08 8.25
N TYR A 209 8.09 9.75 8.76
CA TYR A 209 9.34 10.51 8.59
C TYR A 209 10.31 9.70 7.75
N PHE A 210 11.15 10.40 6.98
CA PHE A 210 12.09 9.78 6.06
C PHE A 210 13.53 10.18 6.41
N PRO A 211 14.21 9.44 7.31
CA PRO A 211 15.66 9.59 7.46
C PRO A 211 16.33 9.19 6.16
N ARG A 212 17.05 10.14 5.54
CA ARG A 212 17.81 9.93 4.30
C ARG A 212 19.25 9.64 4.65
N VAL A 213 19.81 8.62 4.05
CA VAL A 213 21.18 8.19 4.33
C VAL A 213 22.02 8.36 3.09
N ASP A 214 22.95 9.31 3.13
CA ASP A 214 23.97 9.52 2.10
C ASP A 214 25.16 8.55 2.31
N GLY A 215 26.09 8.52 1.39
CA GLY A 215 27.28 7.67 1.48
C GLY A 215 28.19 7.79 0.27
N GLU A 216 29.38 7.25 0.44
CA GLU A 216 30.37 7.09 -0.62
C GLU A 216 30.32 5.66 -1.15
N MET A 217 30.13 5.51 -2.44
CA MET A 217 30.06 4.23 -3.14
C MET A 217 31.14 4.13 -4.19
N GLU A 218 31.86 3.02 -4.18
CA GLU A 218 32.92 2.71 -5.15
C GLU A 218 32.58 1.38 -5.84
N TRP A 219 32.59 1.40 -7.17
CA TRP A 219 32.31 0.21 -7.98
C TRP A 219 33.12 0.17 -9.26
N THR A 220 33.29 -1.03 -9.81
CA THR A 220 33.93 -1.22 -11.11
C THR A 220 32.88 -1.29 -12.21
N THR A 221 33.05 -0.50 -13.26
CA THR A 221 32.18 -0.52 -14.44
C THR A 221 32.47 -1.74 -15.32
N PRO A 222 31.56 -2.08 -16.26
CA PRO A 222 31.83 -3.13 -17.24
C PRO A 222 33.06 -2.89 -18.11
N SER A 223 33.52 -1.63 -18.28
CA SER A 223 34.76 -1.27 -18.97
C SER A 223 36.02 -1.49 -18.14
N GLY A 224 35.86 -1.79 -16.84
CA GLY A 224 36.99 -1.97 -15.91
C GLY A 224 37.43 -0.71 -15.18
N ASP A 225 36.77 0.43 -15.41
CA ASP A 225 37.04 1.67 -14.70
C ASP A 225 36.45 1.63 -13.30
N VAL A 226 37.16 2.19 -12.33
CA VAL A 226 36.63 2.35 -10.96
C VAL A 226 36.01 3.73 -10.84
N LEU A 227 34.74 3.77 -10.45
CA LEU A 227 34.00 4.99 -10.15
C LEU A 227 33.74 5.11 -8.65
N ASN A 228 33.81 6.34 -8.16
CA ASN A 228 33.44 6.71 -6.79
C ASN A 228 32.46 7.86 -6.85
N ALA A 229 31.34 7.74 -6.12
CA ALA A 229 30.32 8.79 -6.05
C ALA A 229 29.46 8.69 -4.79
N SER A 230 29.05 9.85 -4.29
CA SER A 230 27.99 10.01 -3.29
C SER A 230 26.61 10.11 -3.95
N PHE A 231 25.54 10.12 -3.16
CA PHE A 231 24.18 10.37 -3.70
C PHE A 231 23.98 11.82 -4.15
N GLN A 232 24.88 12.74 -3.79
CA GLN A 232 24.83 14.14 -4.20
C GLN A 232 25.44 14.38 -5.59
N ASP A 233 26.21 13.41 -6.11
CA ASP A 233 26.88 13.56 -7.39
C ASP A 233 25.91 13.33 -8.56
N GLU A 234 26.02 14.19 -9.58
CA GLU A 234 25.29 14.04 -10.83
C GLU A 234 25.93 12.94 -11.69
N LEU A 235 25.15 11.94 -12.04
CA LEU A 235 25.62 10.77 -12.79
C LEU A 235 24.69 10.47 -13.97
N ALA A 236 25.21 9.76 -14.97
CA ALA A 236 24.41 9.19 -16.03
C ALA A 236 23.43 8.12 -15.47
N LYS A 237 22.32 7.88 -16.16
CA LYS A 237 21.20 7.04 -15.69
C LYS A 237 21.62 5.62 -15.27
N ASP A 238 22.50 4.99 -16.03
CA ASP A 238 23.08 3.68 -15.73
C ASP A 238 23.96 3.69 -14.47
N GLN A 239 24.76 4.75 -14.31
CA GLN A 239 25.63 4.95 -13.14
C GLN A 239 24.83 5.24 -11.87
N VAL A 240 23.70 5.97 -11.96
CA VAL A 240 22.75 6.17 -10.83
C VAL A 240 22.25 4.83 -10.32
N SER A 241 21.88 3.91 -11.22
CA SER A 241 21.42 2.58 -10.83
C SER A 241 22.54 1.71 -10.25
N ALA A 242 23.77 1.82 -10.77
CA ALA A 242 24.94 1.13 -10.24
C ALA A 242 25.28 1.62 -8.83
N ARG A 243 25.30 2.95 -8.62
CA ARG A 243 25.50 3.56 -7.30
C ARG A 243 24.51 3.04 -6.26
N LEU A 244 23.21 3.03 -6.59
CA LEU A 244 22.19 2.53 -5.66
C LEU A 244 22.40 1.04 -5.33
N ARG A 245 22.72 0.21 -6.31
CA ARG A 245 23.05 -1.21 -6.09
C ARG A 245 24.28 -1.37 -5.19
N THR A 246 25.29 -0.54 -5.37
CA THR A 246 26.51 -0.56 -4.53
C THR A 246 26.20 -0.21 -3.09
N ALA A 247 25.41 0.83 -2.84
CA ALA A 247 24.96 1.19 -1.50
C ALA A 247 24.20 0.03 -0.81
N LEU A 248 23.31 -0.63 -1.54
CA LEU A 248 22.48 -1.72 -1.02
C LEU A 248 23.24 -3.07 -0.91
N SER A 249 24.51 -3.15 -1.35
CA SER A 249 25.30 -4.37 -1.24
C SER A 249 25.57 -4.75 0.20
N LEU A 250 25.51 -6.06 0.47
CA LEU A 250 25.83 -6.62 1.80
C LEU A 250 27.34 -6.74 2.04
N GLU A 251 28.16 -6.53 1.01
CA GLU A 251 29.62 -6.56 1.09
C GLU A 251 30.21 -5.24 1.59
N GLY A 252 29.42 -4.14 1.52
CA GLY A 252 29.82 -2.82 2.01
C GLY A 252 29.35 -2.53 3.44
N GLU A 253 29.75 -1.37 3.96
CA GLU A 253 29.38 -0.92 5.31
C GLU A 253 28.12 -0.02 5.33
N TRP A 254 27.62 0.44 4.17
CA TRP A 254 26.44 1.29 4.11
C TRP A 254 25.19 0.58 4.65
N MET A 255 24.89 -0.64 4.18
CA MET A 255 23.73 -1.41 4.65
C MET A 255 23.80 -1.74 6.15
N PRO A 256 24.93 -2.24 6.70
CA PRO A 256 25.06 -2.42 8.15
C PRO A 256 24.82 -1.13 8.95
N ALA A 257 25.31 0.02 8.49
CA ALA A 257 25.13 1.31 9.16
C ALA A 257 23.63 1.72 9.18
N VAL A 258 22.93 1.60 8.06
CA VAL A 258 21.48 1.89 7.99
C VAL A 258 20.67 0.96 8.88
N LEU A 259 20.99 -0.33 8.85
CA LEU A 259 20.32 -1.32 9.72
C LEU A 259 20.58 -1.04 11.20
N SER A 260 21.79 -0.58 11.57
CA SER A 260 22.11 -0.18 12.94
C SER A 260 21.20 0.96 13.41
N LYS A 261 21.08 2.03 12.62
CA LYS A 261 20.25 3.18 12.94
C LYS A 261 18.76 2.82 13.01
N ALA A 262 18.28 2.06 12.05
CA ALA A 262 16.90 1.58 12.06
C ALA A 262 16.62 0.67 13.27
N HIS A 263 17.59 -0.18 13.66
CA HIS A 263 17.46 -1.04 14.81
C HIS A 263 17.43 -0.26 16.13
N GLU A 264 18.29 0.75 16.29
CA GLU A 264 18.28 1.67 17.43
C GLU A 264 16.94 2.38 17.55
N GLN A 265 16.44 2.97 16.45
CA GLN A 265 15.15 3.61 16.40
C GLN A 265 14.01 2.67 16.80
N LEU A 266 14.02 1.43 16.30
CA LEU A 266 13.01 0.44 16.66
C LEU A 266 13.10 0.07 18.14
N ARG A 267 14.31 -0.12 18.67
CA ARG A 267 14.53 -0.44 20.07
C ARG A 267 14.03 0.68 20.99
N ASP A 268 14.25 1.93 20.63
CA ASP A 268 13.77 3.07 21.40
C ASP A 268 12.25 3.18 21.37
N MET A 269 11.63 2.97 20.22
CA MET A 269 10.17 2.90 20.11
C MET A 269 9.57 1.76 20.91
N ARG A 270 10.25 0.63 21.01
CA ARG A 270 9.80 -0.52 21.79
C ARG A 270 9.81 -0.31 23.30
N ARG A 271 10.43 0.76 23.81
CA ARG A 271 10.34 1.16 25.23
C ARG A 271 8.93 1.60 25.59
N THR A 272 8.24 2.28 24.68
CA THR A 272 6.85 2.75 24.88
C THR A 272 5.81 1.86 24.18
N HIS A 273 6.20 1.21 23.09
CA HIS A 273 5.36 0.33 22.28
C HIS A 273 6.07 -1.02 22.08
N PRO A 274 6.01 -1.93 23.07
CA PRO A 274 6.82 -3.17 23.08
C PRO A 274 6.61 -4.08 21.87
N ASP A 275 5.45 -3.99 21.23
CA ASP A 275 5.07 -4.73 20.01
C ASP A 275 5.48 -4.03 18.70
N ALA A 276 6.07 -2.83 18.75
CA ALA A 276 6.50 -2.13 17.54
C ALA A 276 7.38 -3.03 16.67
N GLY A 277 7.09 -3.09 15.37
CA GLY A 277 7.78 -3.90 14.39
C GLY A 277 8.52 -3.07 13.35
N GLY A 278 9.58 -3.65 12.81
CA GLY A 278 10.33 -3.14 11.68
C GLY A 278 10.13 -3.98 10.42
N LEU A 279 10.25 -3.35 9.26
CA LEU A 279 10.20 -4.01 7.96
C LEU A 279 11.37 -3.55 7.10
N VAL A 280 12.14 -4.49 6.58
CA VAL A 280 13.13 -4.23 5.53
C VAL A 280 12.60 -4.73 4.20
N ILE A 281 12.58 -3.86 3.19
CA ILE A 281 12.18 -4.19 1.82
C ILE A 281 13.45 -4.48 1.03
N ALA A 282 13.69 -5.74 0.70
CA ALA A 282 14.90 -6.23 0.06
C ALA A 282 14.76 -6.26 -1.48
N ILE A 283 15.91 -6.33 -2.17
CA ILE A 283 15.99 -6.43 -3.64
C ILE A 283 15.42 -7.77 -4.11
N ASP A 284 15.96 -8.86 -3.55
CA ASP A 284 15.67 -10.25 -3.91
C ASP A 284 15.78 -11.18 -2.70
N GLN A 285 15.62 -12.48 -2.93
CA GLN A 285 15.63 -13.49 -1.87
C GLN A 285 16.98 -13.62 -1.18
N ASP A 286 18.09 -13.60 -1.94
CA ASP A 286 19.44 -13.72 -1.39
C ASP A 286 19.78 -12.50 -0.52
N HIS A 287 19.41 -11.31 -0.98
CA HIS A 287 19.53 -10.07 -0.24
C HIS A 287 18.69 -10.11 1.05
N ALA A 288 17.45 -10.58 0.98
CA ALA A 288 16.60 -10.70 2.17
C ALA A 288 17.18 -11.65 3.23
N HIS A 289 17.68 -12.80 2.82
CA HIS A 289 18.35 -13.74 3.71
C HIS A 289 19.66 -13.18 4.27
N GLY A 290 20.40 -12.43 3.46
CA GLY A 290 21.63 -11.74 3.88
C GLY A 290 21.37 -10.68 4.94
N ILE A 291 20.34 -9.84 4.76
CA ILE A 291 19.91 -8.85 5.75
C ILE A 291 19.49 -9.54 7.06
N ALA A 292 18.71 -10.62 6.98
CA ALA A 292 18.32 -11.36 8.18
C ALA A 292 19.53 -11.94 8.94
N ARG A 293 20.56 -12.39 8.21
CA ARG A 293 21.86 -12.78 8.82
C ARG A 293 22.55 -11.59 9.49
N LEU A 294 22.63 -10.44 8.85
CA LEU A 294 23.22 -9.23 9.44
C LEU A 294 22.49 -8.82 10.73
N LEU A 295 21.16 -8.82 10.74
CA LEU A 295 20.36 -8.50 11.94
C LEU A 295 20.64 -9.47 13.09
N ARG A 296 20.75 -10.76 12.79
CA ARG A 296 21.07 -11.78 13.80
C ARG A 296 22.51 -11.66 14.30
N ASP A 297 23.47 -11.51 13.38
CA ASP A 297 24.90 -11.66 13.71
C ASP A 297 25.45 -10.36 14.34
N ARG A 298 24.99 -9.18 13.91
CA ARG A 298 25.46 -7.89 14.46
C ARG A 298 24.62 -7.39 15.65
N PHE A 299 23.31 -7.68 15.68
CA PHE A 299 22.41 -7.14 16.71
C PHE A 299 21.76 -8.22 17.58
N ALA A 300 22.15 -9.49 17.44
CA ALA A 300 21.55 -10.63 18.14
C ALA A 300 20.01 -10.68 18.03
N THR A 301 19.47 -10.18 16.91
CA THR A 301 18.03 -10.00 16.71
C THR A 301 17.58 -10.83 15.52
N PRO A 302 16.77 -11.88 15.74
CA PRO A 302 16.24 -12.68 14.64
C PRO A 302 15.20 -11.89 13.84
N ALA A 303 15.18 -12.12 12.53
CA ALA A 303 14.20 -11.56 11.62
C ALA A 303 13.44 -12.67 10.88
N ASP A 304 12.15 -12.48 10.69
CA ASP A 304 11.36 -13.34 9.81
C ASP A 304 11.62 -12.93 8.35
N VAL A 305 11.78 -13.92 7.46
CA VAL A 305 11.98 -13.67 6.02
C VAL A 305 10.77 -14.16 5.24
N VAL A 306 10.24 -13.29 4.38
CA VAL A 306 9.11 -13.58 3.50
C VAL A 306 9.50 -13.29 2.06
N VAL A 307 9.40 -14.31 1.22
CA VAL A 307 9.71 -14.25 -0.21
C VAL A 307 8.53 -14.73 -1.05
N SER A 308 8.47 -14.31 -2.31
CA SER A 308 7.32 -14.56 -3.19
C SER A 308 7.02 -16.04 -3.41
N ASP A 309 8.04 -16.85 -3.48
CA ASP A 309 7.94 -18.28 -3.84
C ASP A 309 7.68 -19.16 -2.62
N ASP A 310 7.55 -18.58 -1.43
CA ASP A 310 7.27 -19.32 -0.21
C ASP A 310 5.75 -19.55 -0.05
N PRO A 311 5.26 -20.80 -0.18
CA PRO A 311 3.85 -21.11 0.03
C PRO A 311 3.34 -20.72 1.44
N SER A 312 4.25 -20.59 2.41
CA SER A 312 3.95 -20.19 3.78
C SER A 312 4.01 -18.68 4.01
N ALA A 313 4.31 -17.87 2.98
CA ALA A 313 4.49 -16.42 3.09
C ALA A 313 3.31 -15.73 3.81
N SER A 314 2.08 -16.00 3.39
CA SER A 314 0.87 -15.44 4.00
C SER A 314 0.73 -15.80 5.48
N LYS A 315 1.07 -17.05 5.85
CA LYS A 315 1.06 -17.48 7.25
C LYS A 315 2.14 -16.77 8.07
N LYS A 316 3.37 -16.68 7.55
CA LYS A 316 4.47 -15.95 8.22
C LYS A 316 4.11 -14.48 8.48
N ILE A 317 3.47 -13.84 7.51
CA ILE A 317 2.99 -12.47 7.64
C ILE A 317 1.91 -12.35 8.71
N ALA A 318 0.91 -13.23 8.70
CA ALA A 318 -0.15 -13.26 9.70
C ALA A 318 0.42 -13.53 11.10
N ASP A 319 1.35 -14.47 11.22
CA ASP A 319 2.05 -14.78 12.47
C ASP A 319 2.86 -13.55 12.96
N PHE A 320 3.58 -12.88 12.06
CA PHE A 320 4.32 -11.66 12.40
C PHE A 320 3.39 -10.52 12.81
N SER A 321 2.23 -10.37 12.17
CA SER A 321 1.24 -9.34 12.55
C SER A 321 0.70 -9.54 13.96
N GLY A 322 0.58 -10.79 14.42
CA GLY A 322 0.02 -11.17 15.72
C GLY A 322 1.02 -11.38 16.84
N ASN A 323 2.33 -11.28 16.58
CA ASN A 323 3.38 -11.48 17.58
C ASN A 323 4.18 -10.20 17.86
N ASP A 324 5.21 -10.29 18.70
CA ASP A 324 6.08 -9.17 19.09
C ASP A 324 7.49 -9.23 18.49
N ARG A 325 7.73 -10.09 17.49
CA ARG A 325 9.03 -10.17 16.82
C ARG A 325 9.43 -8.82 16.22
N PRO A 326 10.72 -8.40 16.36
CA PRO A 326 11.12 -7.05 16.00
C PRO A 326 11.17 -6.80 14.51
N TRP A 327 11.63 -7.76 13.69
CA TRP A 327 11.91 -7.53 12.28
C TRP A 327 11.25 -8.53 11.34
N LEU A 328 10.73 -8.00 10.25
CA LEU A 328 10.35 -8.71 9.04
C LEU A 328 11.25 -8.23 7.90
N VAL A 329 11.80 -9.15 7.11
CA VAL A 329 12.50 -8.85 5.87
C VAL A 329 11.70 -9.45 4.73
N ALA A 330 11.38 -8.64 3.72
CA ALA A 330 10.51 -9.09 2.63
C ALA A 330 11.00 -8.58 1.28
N VAL A 331 10.78 -9.39 0.25
CA VAL A 331 11.01 -9.02 -1.15
C VAL A 331 9.68 -8.59 -1.73
N ARG A 332 9.62 -7.50 -2.48
CA ARG A 332 8.48 -6.96 -3.27
C ARG A 332 7.04 -7.30 -2.80
N MET A 333 6.79 -8.50 -2.23
CA MET A 333 5.46 -8.99 -1.81
C MET A 333 4.76 -8.11 -0.77
N VAL A 334 5.51 -7.28 -0.04
CA VAL A 334 4.95 -6.41 0.99
C VAL A 334 4.31 -5.16 0.39
N SER A 335 4.45 -4.94 -0.92
CA SER A 335 3.75 -3.86 -1.60
C SER A 335 2.23 -4.08 -1.62
N GLU A 336 1.74 -5.34 -1.53
CA GLU A 336 0.32 -5.64 -1.73
C GLU A 336 -0.26 -6.56 -0.65
N GLY A 337 -1.40 -6.17 -0.10
CA GLY A 337 -2.28 -7.05 0.65
C GLY A 337 -1.95 -7.34 2.11
N VAL A 338 -0.84 -6.83 2.64
CA VAL A 338 -0.44 -7.09 4.01
C VAL A 338 -0.79 -5.93 4.93
N ASP A 339 -1.63 -6.17 5.91
CA ASP A 339 -1.95 -5.19 6.96
C ASP A 339 -1.25 -5.59 8.27
N ILE A 340 -0.16 -4.88 8.59
CA ILE A 340 0.59 -5.05 9.84
C ILE A 340 0.62 -3.72 10.59
N PRO A 341 -0.41 -3.40 11.38
CA PRO A 341 -0.55 -2.09 12.03
C PRO A 341 0.60 -1.71 12.98
N ARG A 342 1.33 -2.70 13.50
CA ARG A 342 2.44 -2.50 14.42
C ARG A 342 3.77 -2.07 13.77
N LEU A 343 3.84 -2.00 12.41
CA LEU A 343 5.04 -1.52 11.72
C LEU A 343 5.29 -0.04 12.01
N ARG A 344 6.48 0.29 12.51
CA ARG A 344 6.88 1.64 12.93
C ARG A 344 8.21 2.09 12.32
N VAL A 345 9.09 1.16 11.98
CA VAL A 345 10.39 1.46 11.38
C VAL A 345 10.53 0.69 10.08
N GLY A 346 10.90 1.38 9.01
CA GLY A 346 11.15 0.82 7.69
C GLY A 346 12.59 1.03 7.23
N VAL A 347 13.08 0.11 6.42
CA VAL A 347 14.31 0.30 5.64
C VAL A 347 13.99 -0.01 4.18
N PHE A 348 14.11 1.00 3.32
CA PHE A 348 13.88 0.88 1.89
C PHE A 348 15.17 0.42 1.21
N ALA A 349 15.40 -0.89 1.21
CA ALA A 349 16.60 -1.53 0.72
C ALA A 349 16.35 -2.26 -0.62
N THR A 350 15.75 -1.54 -1.58
CA THR A 350 15.45 -2.06 -2.92
C THR A 350 15.85 -1.07 -4.01
N THR A 351 16.11 -1.58 -5.20
CA THR A 351 16.43 -0.76 -6.38
C THR A 351 15.19 -0.23 -7.10
N THR A 352 14.00 -0.69 -6.74
CA THR A 352 12.74 -0.21 -7.32
C THR A 352 12.45 1.20 -6.79
N SER A 353 12.54 2.21 -7.65
CA SER A 353 12.43 3.63 -7.28
C SER A 353 11.18 4.31 -7.86
N THR A 354 10.21 3.57 -8.40
CA THR A 354 8.96 4.15 -8.95
C THR A 354 8.10 4.75 -7.83
N GLU A 355 7.41 5.86 -8.13
CA GLU A 355 6.54 6.55 -7.19
C GLU A 355 5.47 5.61 -6.62
N LEU A 356 4.83 4.84 -7.48
CA LEU A 356 3.77 3.90 -7.08
C LEU A 356 4.28 2.89 -6.03
N PHE A 357 5.42 2.23 -6.31
CA PHE A 357 6.00 1.26 -5.38
C PHE A 357 6.41 1.92 -4.06
N PHE A 358 7.03 3.11 -4.12
CA PHE A 358 7.41 3.86 -2.93
C PHE A 358 6.20 4.21 -2.06
N ARG A 359 5.12 4.74 -2.66
CA ARG A 359 3.89 5.07 -1.95
C ARG A 359 3.20 3.83 -1.36
N GLN A 360 3.21 2.70 -2.05
CA GLN A 360 2.69 1.43 -1.54
C GLN A 360 3.51 0.94 -0.34
N ALA A 361 4.83 0.99 -0.44
CA ALA A 361 5.73 0.63 0.65
C ALA A 361 5.51 1.50 1.89
N VAL A 362 5.48 2.84 1.73
CA VAL A 362 5.18 3.79 2.80
C VAL A 362 3.79 3.57 3.39
N GLY A 363 2.82 3.21 2.57
CA GLY A 363 1.46 2.88 2.98
C GLY A 363 1.37 1.77 4.04
N ARG A 364 2.43 0.96 4.23
CA ARG A 364 2.49 -0.06 5.29
C ARG A 364 2.75 0.56 6.67
N PHE A 365 3.38 1.72 6.70
CA PHE A 365 3.79 2.39 7.93
C PHE A 365 2.79 3.44 8.42
N VAL A 366 1.83 3.85 7.59
CA VAL A 366 0.83 4.87 7.94
C VAL A 366 -0.31 4.34 8.83
N ARG A 367 -0.39 3.05 9.09
CA ARG A 367 -1.51 2.39 9.78
C ARG A 367 -1.67 2.89 11.22
N TRP A 368 -2.82 3.48 11.53
CA TRP A 368 -3.15 3.91 12.89
C TRP A 368 -3.57 2.72 13.76
N GLN A 369 -3.11 2.69 15.01
CA GLN A 369 -3.55 1.72 16.03
C GLN A 369 -4.43 2.41 17.06
N ARG A 370 -5.66 1.93 17.23
CA ARG A 370 -6.59 2.47 18.23
C ARG A 370 -6.05 2.29 19.66
N GLY A 371 -6.35 3.26 20.53
CA GLY A 371 -5.96 3.20 21.94
C GLY A 371 -4.47 3.45 22.23
N ARG A 372 -3.71 3.94 21.24
CA ARG A 372 -2.31 4.33 21.41
C ARG A 372 -2.14 5.80 21.07
N THR A 373 -1.51 6.52 21.98
CA THR A 373 -1.11 7.93 21.78
C THR A 373 0.25 8.00 21.05
N THR A 374 0.58 9.17 20.53
CA THR A 374 1.91 9.50 19.96
C THR A 374 2.44 8.45 18.98
N GLN A 375 1.76 8.30 17.86
CA GLN A 375 2.15 7.35 16.84
C GLN A 375 2.92 8.03 15.72
N LYS A 376 4.20 7.65 15.56
CA LYS A 376 5.08 8.08 14.47
C LYS A 376 5.65 6.82 13.79
N ALA A 377 6.05 6.93 12.54
CA ALA A 377 6.82 5.91 11.85
C ALA A 377 8.00 6.54 11.12
N TYR A 378 9.06 5.76 10.96
CA TYR A 378 10.29 6.19 10.28
C TYR A 378 10.62 5.21 9.18
N VAL A 379 10.90 5.70 7.98
CA VAL A 379 11.32 4.88 6.84
C VAL A 379 12.66 5.39 6.36
N TYR A 380 13.72 4.65 6.66
CA TYR A 380 15.07 4.95 6.23
C TYR A 380 15.20 4.69 4.73
N ILE A 381 15.65 5.68 3.99
CA ILE A 381 15.82 5.62 2.53
C ILE A 381 17.23 6.01 2.12
N PRO A 382 17.80 5.41 1.04
CA PRO A 382 18.96 5.99 0.37
C PRO A 382 18.67 7.44 -0.02
N ASP A 383 19.66 8.32 0.06
CA ASP A 383 19.50 9.72 -0.37
C ASP A 383 19.53 9.87 -1.90
N ASP A 384 19.03 8.87 -2.59
CA ASP A 384 18.86 8.85 -4.04
C ASP A 384 17.86 9.93 -4.48
N PRO A 385 18.17 10.77 -5.49
CA PRO A 385 17.32 11.87 -5.93
C PRO A 385 15.88 11.46 -6.24
N ARG A 386 15.65 10.28 -6.83
CA ARG A 386 14.33 9.75 -7.16
C ARG A 386 13.51 9.48 -5.90
N LEU A 387 14.09 8.80 -4.92
CA LEU A 387 13.45 8.50 -3.65
C LEU A 387 13.25 9.76 -2.80
N ARG A 388 14.19 10.70 -2.87
CA ARG A 388 14.11 12.02 -2.21
C ARG A 388 12.88 12.79 -2.66
N THR A 389 12.61 12.83 -3.98
CA THR A 389 11.43 13.50 -4.54
C THR A 389 10.13 12.91 -4.00
N HIS A 390 9.99 11.59 -4.00
CA HIS A 390 8.79 10.93 -3.49
C HIS A 390 8.61 11.12 -1.97
N ALA A 391 9.71 11.04 -1.21
CA ALA A 391 9.68 11.28 0.24
C ALA A 391 9.31 12.73 0.56
N PHE A 392 9.82 13.70 -0.22
CA PHE A 392 9.51 15.11 -0.07
C PHE A 392 8.03 15.40 -0.27
N GLN A 393 7.40 14.86 -1.31
CA GLN A 393 5.96 15.03 -1.56
C GLN A 393 5.10 14.55 -0.38
N ILE A 394 5.45 13.41 0.23
CA ILE A 394 4.73 12.89 1.41
C ILE A 394 5.02 13.75 2.64
N ALA A 395 6.26 14.20 2.83
CA ALA A 395 6.66 15.06 3.92
C ALA A 395 5.97 16.44 3.84
N GLU A 396 5.83 17.01 2.65
CA GLU A 396 5.08 18.25 2.39
C GLU A 396 3.62 18.10 2.81
N ALA A 397 2.94 17.04 2.38
CA ALA A 397 1.57 16.76 2.78
C ALA A 397 1.42 16.70 4.31
N ARG A 398 2.39 16.12 5.02
CA ARG A 398 2.45 16.12 6.49
C ARG A 398 2.66 17.52 7.06
N ARG A 399 3.58 18.29 6.49
CA ARG A 399 3.97 19.63 6.96
C ARG A 399 2.81 20.61 6.92
N HIS A 400 2.04 20.62 5.84
CA HIS A 400 0.85 21.47 5.71
C HIS A 400 -0.26 21.18 6.73
N VAL A 401 -0.32 19.95 7.22
CA VAL A 401 -1.32 19.58 8.25
C VAL A 401 -0.85 19.92 9.66
N LEU A 402 0.43 19.71 9.96
CA LEU A 402 0.97 19.92 11.32
C LEU A 402 1.29 21.39 11.62
N ARG A 403 1.34 22.27 10.63
CA ARG A 403 1.42 23.72 10.80
C ARG A 403 0.10 24.36 10.36
N PRO A 404 -0.74 24.86 11.29
CA PRO A 404 -1.79 25.80 10.91
C PRO A 404 -1.13 27.04 10.29
N ALA A 405 -1.64 27.52 9.17
CA ALA A 405 -1.10 28.65 8.45
C ALA A 405 -0.91 29.87 9.36
N ALA A 406 0.31 30.11 9.80
CA ALA A 406 0.76 31.41 10.22
C ALA A 406 1.05 32.17 8.95
N SER A 407 0.20 33.14 8.68
CA SER A 407 0.27 34.22 7.68
C SER A 407 1.59 34.37 6.93
N GLY A 408 1.54 34.17 5.61
CA GLY A 408 2.22 34.98 4.60
C GLY A 408 3.73 34.84 4.57
N ASP A 409 4.19 33.92 3.75
CA ASP A 409 5.24 34.15 2.74
C ASP A 409 5.25 32.93 1.81
N ASP A 410 4.69 33.13 0.63
CA ASP A 410 4.77 32.18 -0.49
C ASP A 410 6.17 32.32 -1.11
N ASP A 411 7.12 31.51 -0.65
CA ASP A 411 8.29 31.18 -1.45
C ASP A 411 7.94 29.94 -2.30
N GLU A 412 7.52 30.21 -3.52
CA GLU A 412 7.41 29.22 -4.60
C GLU A 412 8.79 28.63 -4.87
N PHE A 413 9.10 27.48 -4.28
CA PHE A 413 10.14 26.61 -4.78
C PHE A 413 9.61 25.87 -6.02
N GLN A 414 9.97 26.38 -7.20
CA GLN A 414 9.83 25.63 -8.44
C GLN A 414 10.76 24.42 -8.38
N VAL A 415 10.18 23.23 -8.20
CA VAL A 415 10.87 21.96 -8.45
C VAL A 415 10.87 21.79 -9.97
N ASP A 416 12.06 21.92 -10.56
CA ASP A 416 12.27 21.63 -11.97
C ASP A 416 12.06 20.12 -12.18
N GLY A 417 10.85 19.74 -12.60
CA GLY A 417 10.38 18.36 -12.70
C GLY A 417 10.63 17.79 -14.08
N GLY A 418 11.87 17.49 -14.39
CA GLY A 418 12.25 16.84 -15.63
C GLY A 418 13.07 15.57 -15.40
N LEU A 419 12.46 14.53 -14.87
CA LEU A 419 13.06 13.18 -14.92
C LEU A 419 11.99 12.20 -15.41
N ASP A 420 12.19 11.79 -16.65
CA ASP A 420 11.42 10.81 -17.38
C ASP A 420 11.37 9.48 -16.59
N ASP A 421 10.21 9.17 -16.02
CA ASP A 421 9.97 7.96 -15.21
C ASP A 421 9.60 6.78 -16.13
N GLN A 422 10.48 6.48 -17.10
CA GLN A 422 10.36 5.26 -17.90
C GLN A 422 11.01 4.10 -17.15
N ALA A 423 10.25 3.46 -16.28
CA ALA A 423 10.60 2.17 -15.72
C ALA A 423 10.32 1.07 -16.75
N HIS A 424 11.35 0.64 -17.46
CA HIS A 424 11.29 -0.64 -18.14
C HIS A 424 11.37 -1.78 -17.11
N PRO A 425 10.49 -2.78 -17.17
CA PRO A 425 10.65 -3.97 -16.34
C PRO A 425 11.86 -4.77 -16.84
N ASP A 426 12.80 -4.95 -15.94
CA ASP A 426 13.72 -6.08 -15.83
C ASP A 426 14.54 -6.51 -17.06
N ASP A 427 15.40 -5.62 -17.57
CA ASP A 427 16.54 -6.03 -18.44
C ASP A 427 17.86 -6.19 -17.65
N GLY A 428 17.81 -6.28 -16.33
CA GLY A 428 18.99 -6.20 -15.46
C GLY A 428 19.73 -7.52 -15.20
N ALA A 429 19.19 -8.67 -15.59
CA ALA A 429 19.76 -9.96 -15.20
C ALA A 429 20.99 -10.38 -16.01
N GLU A 430 21.14 -9.94 -17.25
CA GLU A 430 22.27 -10.36 -18.11
C GLU A 430 23.52 -9.46 -18.01
N GLN A 431 23.43 -8.24 -17.46
CA GLN A 431 24.60 -7.36 -17.26
C GLN A 431 25.32 -7.54 -15.92
N LEU A 432 24.88 -8.48 -15.09
CA LEU A 432 25.44 -8.72 -13.74
C LEU A 432 26.88 -9.28 -13.73
N ALA A 433 27.38 -9.81 -14.84
CA ALA A 433 28.66 -10.51 -14.88
C ALA A 433 29.90 -9.59 -14.83
N LEU A 434 29.76 -8.28 -15.01
CA LEU A 434 30.89 -7.33 -15.10
C LEU A 434 30.82 -6.17 -14.08
N PHE A 435 29.83 -6.18 -13.20
CA PHE A 435 29.68 -5.20 -12.13
C PHE A 435 30.22 -5.79 -10.82
N SER A 436 31.18 -5.14 -10.20
CA SER A 436 31.65 -5.52 -8.87
C SER A 436 31.64 -4.34 -7.91
N VAL A 437 31.11 -4.57 -6.73
CA VAL A 437 31.13 -3.62 -5.62
C VAL A 437 32.55 -3.59 -5.06
N VAL A 438 33.14 -2.41 -4.95
CA VAL A 438 34.44 -2.21 -4.31
C VAL A 438 34.26 -1.80 -2.86
N SER A 439 33.47 -0.74 -2.62
CA SER A 439 33.16 -0.32 -1.26
C SER A 439 31.83 0.47 -1.22
N SER A 440 31.20 0.51 -0.04
CA SER A 440 30.12 1.46 0.25
C SER A 440 30.16 1.84 1.72
N THR A 441 30.08 3.14 2.02
CA THR A 441 30.15 3.67 3.38
C THR A 441 29.09 4.73 3.56
N ALA A 442 28.31 4.66 4.66
CA ALA A 442 27.36 5.72 5.00
C ALA A 442 28.13 6.92 5.59
N THR A 443 27.93 8.11 5.02
CA THR A 443 28.63 9.32 5.43
C THR A 443 27.77 10.26 6.23
N GLU A 444 26.44 10.28 5.97
CA GLU A 444 25.53 11.23 6.57
C GLU A 444 24.13 10.68 6.70
N VAL A 445 23.41 11.08 7.77
CA VAL A 445 21.97 10.84 7.92
C VAL A 445 21.27 12.19 8.07
N THR A 446 20.46 12.55 7.10
CA THR A 446 19.65 13.77 7.14
C THR A 446 18.21 13.45 7.55
N VAL A 447 17.71 14.10 8.58
CA VAL A 447 16.33 13.98 9.03
C VAL A 447 15.68 15.36 8.97
N HIS A 448 14.60 15.50 8.19
CA HIS A 448 13.84 16.74 8.18
C HIS A 448 13.01 16.89 9.46
N THR A 449 13.27 17.95 10.20
CA THR A 449 12.50 18.33 11.38
C THR A 449 11.12 18.87 10.97
N VAL A 450 10.22 19.00 11.96
CA VAL A 450 8.90 19.62 11.75
C VAL A 450 9.04 21.08 11.28
N THR A 451 10.14 21.77 11.60
CA THR A 451 10.43 23.13 11.16
C THR A 451 10.86 23.27 9.70
N GLY A 452 11.12 22.14 9.03
CA GLY A 452 11.55 22.14 7.62
C GLY A 452 13.04 22.39 7.41
N GLU A 453 13.78 22.69 8.47
CA GLU A 453 15.23 22.74 8.41
C GLU A 453 15.79 21.32 8.42
N GLY A 454 16.65 21.02 7.48
CA GLY A 454 17.44 19.77 7.50
C GLY A 454 18.47 19.89 8.62
N VAL A 455 18.45 18.97 9.57
CA VAL A 455 19.55 18.85 10.53
C VAL A 455 20.53 17.84 9.95
N MET A 456 21.70 18.36 9.57
CA MET A 456 22.81 17.53 9.11
C MET A 456 23.61 17.06 10.32
N PHE A 457 23.89 15.76 10.36
CA PHE A 457 24.78 15.18 11.35
C PHE A 457 26.00 14.64 10.61
N GLU A 458 27.15 15.26 10.88
CA GLU A 458 28.41 14.66 10.43
C GLU A 458 28.66 13.39 11.26
N PRO A 459 28.92 12.24 10.61
CA PRO A 459 29.30 11.04 11.33
C PRO A 459 30.69 11.26 11.94
N THR A 460 30.75 11.46 13.24
CA THR A 460 31.99 11.17 13.96
C THR A 460 32.22 9.66 13.86
N PHE A 461 33.47 9.25 13.68
CA PHE A 461 33.93 7.92 13.25
C PHE A 461 33.50 6.72 14.14
N ASP A 462 32.63 6.93 15.12
CA ASP A 462 32.03 5.88 15.92
C ASP A 462 30.57 5.71 15.53
N PRO A 463 30.18 4.59 14.88
CA PRO A 463 28.81 4.29 14.55
C PRO A 463 27.86 4.24 15.76
N ALA A 464 28.41 4.16 16.98
CA ALA A 464 27.65 4.18 18.23
C ALA A 464 27.28 5.61 18.70
N GLU A 465 27.93 6.65 18.18
CA GLU A 465 27.74 8.04 18.63
C GLU A 465 26.94 8.93 17.67
N LEU A 466 26.30 8.40 16.64
CA LEU A 466 25.36 9.18 15.84
C LEU A 466 24.17 9.59 16.74
N VAL A 467 24.30 10.78 17.33
CA VAL A 467 23.21 11.38 18.09
C VAL A 467 22.11 11.72 17.10
N VAL A 468 21.04 10.94 17.11
CA VAL A 468 19.78 11.37 16.52
C VAL A 468 19.38 12.62 17.28
N ALA A 469 19.22 13.77 16.59
CA ALA A 469 18.70 14.97 17.24
C ALA A 469 17.47 14.56 18.02
N GLN A 470 17.47 14.87 19.31
CA GLN A 470 16.28 14.76 20.11
C GLN A 470 15.24 15.62 19.42
N TYR A 471 14.28 14.97 18.79
CA TYR A 471 13.06 15.64 18.40
C TYR A 471 12.47 16.21 19.67
N ASP A 472 12.01 17.46 19.59
CA ASP A 472 11.12 18.00 20.60
C ASP A 472 9.91 17.06 20.67
N ASP A 473 9.99 16.07 21.57
CA ASP A 473 8.90 15.12 21.83
C ASP A 473 7.67 15.83 22.41
N ASP A 474 7.80 17.12 22.71
CA ASP A 474 6.79 17.98 23.30
C ASP A 474 5.86 18.66 22.27
N ILE A 475 5.98 18.38 20.97
CA ILE A 475 4.93 18.76 20.03
C ILE A 475 3.79 17.75 20.22
N GLU A 476 2.92 18.04 21.18
CA GLU A 476 1.59 17.47 21.24
C GLU A 476 0.93 17.74 19.89
N ILE A 477 0.78 16.69 19.07
CA ILE A 477 -0.14 16.76 17.93
C ILE A 477 -1.49 16.96 18.60
N PRO A 478 -2.16 18.11 18.40
CA PRO A 478 -3.45 18.33 19.02
C PRO A 478 -4.34 17.17 18.61
N GLU A 479 -4.87 16.46 19.58
CA GLU A 479 -5.87 15.43 19.31
C GLU A 479 -7.01 16.15 18.60
N PRO A 480 -7.40 15.74 17.39
CA PRO A 480 -8.52 16.34 16.71
C PRO A 480 -9.77 16.19 17.59
N PRO A 481 -10.70 17.13 17.56
CA PRO A 481 -11.90 17.10 18.40
C PRO A 481 -12.74 15.82 18.27
N PHE A 482 -12.45 14.97 17.28
CA PHE A 482 -13.08 13.67 17.06
C PHE A 482 -12.18 12.47 17.43
N ALA A 483 -11.01 12.70 18.04
CA ALA A 483 -10.06 11.61 18.39
C ALA A 483 -10.67 10.63 19.39
N GLU A 484 -11.67 11.04 20.17
CA GLU A 484 -12.27 10.16 21.17
C GLU A 484 -13.10 9.04 20.57
N ARG A 485 -13.69 9.14 19.39
CA ARG A 485 -14.35 8.06 18.64
C ARG A 485 -15.09 8.58 17.38
N PRO A 486 -14.45 8.86 16.25
CA PRO A 486 -15.14 9.27 15.04
C PRO A 486 -16.13 8.19 14.52
N ASP A 487 -15.93 6.94 14.95
CA ASP A 487 -16.77 5.78 14.65
C ASP A 487 -18.06 5.71 15.49
N LEU A 488 -18.25 6.61 16.45
CA LEU A 488 -19.45 6.65 17.30
C LEU A 488 -20.34 7.89 17.09
N HIS A 489 -20.03 8.74 16.11
CA HIS A 489 -20.93 9.86 15.81
C HIS A 489 -22.23 9.30 15.20
N PRO A 490 -23.42 9.50 15.79
CA PRO A 490 -24.66 8.87 15.35
C PRO A 490 -25.02 9.23 13.90
N ASP A 491 -24.64 10.42 13.42
CA ASP A 491 -24.89 10.85 12.04
C ASP A 491 -24.05 10.12 10.98
N LEU A 492 -23.01 9.39 11.39
CA LEU A 492 -22.17 8.58 10.52
C LEU A 492 -22.59 7.11 10.48
N ALA A 493 -23.49 6.69 11.36
CA ALA A 493 -24.07 5.36 11.35
C ALA A 493 -25.03 5.20 10.15
N ILE A 494 -24.93 4.07 9.49
CA ILE A 494 -25.81 3.68 8.38
C ILE A 494 -26.38 2.31 8.70
N ASP A 495 -27.69 2.22 8.73
CA ASP A 495 -28.38 0.93 8.77
C ASP A 495 -28.25 0.27 7.39
N LEU A 496 -27.66 -0.91 7.39
CA LEU A 496 -27.43 -1.65 6.16
C LEU A 496 -28.67 -2.47 5.81
N PRO A 497 -29.30 -2.23 4.64
CA PRO A 497 -30.52 -2.93 4.23
C PRO A 497 -30.27 -4.42 4.02
N GLU A 498 -31.33 -5.24 4.10
CA GLU A 498 -31.26 -6.66 3.72
C GLU A 498 -30.91 -6.81 2.24
N VAL A 499 -30.16 -7.85 1.92
CA VAL A 499 -29.71 -8.14 0.56
C VAL A 499 -30.04 -9.59 0.23
N PRO A 500 -30.68 -9.88 -0.91
CA PRO A 500 -30.99 -11.25 -1.31
C PRO A 500 -29.71 -12.01 -1.66
N THR A 501 -29.67 -13.28 -1.29
CA THR A 501 -28.59 -14.21 -1.66
C THR A 501 -28.69 -14.64 -3.13
N ALA A 502 -27.69 -15.35 -3.63
CA ALA A 502 -27.66 -15.91 -4.97
C ALA A 502 -28.85 -16.83 -5.30
N ALA A 503 -29.53 -17.40 -4.28
CA ALA A 503 -30.78 -18.18 -4.48
C ALA A 503 -31.88 -17.37 -5.15
N GLY A 504 -31.92 -16.05 -4.97
CA GLY A 504 -32.81 -15.14 -5.64
C GLY A 504 -32.31 -14.57 -6.96
N LEU A 505 -31.02 -14.79 -7.29
CA LEU A 505 -30.34 -14.15 -8.40
C LEU A 505 -29.93 -15.10 -9.55
N VAL A 506 -29.85 -16.40 -9.28
CA VAL A 506 -29.21 -17.38 -10.19
C VAL A 506 -30.21 -18.38 -10.74
N PRO A 507 -30.17 -18.71 -12.05
CA PRO A 507 -31.01 -19.75 -12.65
C PRO A 507 -30.88 -21.12 -11.96
N THR A 508 -31.91 -21.91 -12.02
CA THR A 508 -31.96 -23.29 -11.49
C THR A 508 -30.77 -24.12 -11.99
N GLY A 509 -29.85 -24.54 -11.09
CA GLY A 509 -28.69 -25.37 -11.43
C GLY A 509 -27.41 -25.07 -10.65
N SER A 510 -27.35 -23.99 -9.85
CA SER A 510 -26.19 -23.73 -8.98
C SER A 510 -26.25 -24.54 -7.69
N LEU A 511 -25.07 -24.96 -7.20
CA LEU A 511 -24.91 -25.71 -5.95
C LEU A 511 -24.67 -24.76 -4.77
N SER A 512 -25.11 -25.15 -3.59
CA SER A 512 -24.77 -24.42 -2.36
C SER A 512 -23.30 -24.64 -1.99
N VAL A 513 -22.72 -23.72 -1.19
CA VAL A 513 -21.34 -23.86 -0.68
C VAL A 513 -21.19 -25.15 0.13
N ALA A 514 -22.23 -25.58 0.85
CA ALA A 514 -22.25 -26.83 1.61
C ALA A 514 -22.24 -28.09 0.74
N GLU A 515 -22.72 -28.01 -0.51
CA GLU A 515 -22.80 -29.12 -1.43
C GLU A 515 -21.49 -29.30 -2.27
N ARG A 516 -20.56 -28.33 -2.20
CA ARG A 516 -19.26 -28.38 -2.87
C ARG A 516 -18.16 -29.07 -2.05
N LYS A 517 -18.38 -29.27 -0.76
CA LYS A 517 -17.46 -29.99 0.14
C LYS A 517 -17.90 -31.43 0.28
#